data_1c706678f7882dfb98bc97902e2da920
#
_entry.id   1c706678f7882dfb98bc97902e2da920
#
_cell.length_a   1.000
_cell.length_b   1.000
_cell.length_c   1.000
_cell.angle_alpha   90.00
_cell.angle_beta   90.00
_cell.angle_gamma   90.00
#
_symmetry.space_group_name_H-M   'P 1'
#
loop_
_entity.id
_entity.type
_entity.pdbx_description
1 polymer ?
#
loop_
_entity_poly.entity_id
_entity_poly.type
_entity_poly.pdbx_seq_one_letter_code
_entity_poly.pdbx_strand_id
1 'polypeptide(L)' 'MRLIKQTEEYVVDSEEEAIRIIKNFKDAAASNGYILGASGYTYKTKKAKGEIIGEVWVCKITKILGGVWDDYE' A
#
# COMPACT_ATOMS: atom_id res chain seq x y z
N MET A 1 22.56 8.84 -5.92
CA MET A 1 21.52 7.98 -5.31
C MET A 1 20.19 8.19 -6.01
N ARG A 2 19.48 7.11 -6.26
CA ARG A 2 18.17 7.24 -6.90
C ARG A 2 17.13 6.41 -6.13
N LEU A 3 15.91 6.93 -6.07
CA LEU A 3 14.81 6.24 -5.40
C LEU A 3 14.26 5.16 -6.34
N ILE A 4 14.39 3.91 -5.93
CA ILE A 4 13.93 2.78 -6.74
C ILE A 4 12.75 2.07 -6.11
N LYS A 5 12.43 2.40 -4.88
CA LYS A 5 11.38 1.72 -4.14
C LYS A 5 10.72 2.68 -3.17
N GLN A 6 9.41 2.66 -3.14
CA GLN A 6 8.63 3.51 -2.25
C GLN A 6 7.52 2.69 -1.61
N THR A 7 7.41 2.78 -0.29
CA THR A 7 6.35 2.09 0.43
C THR A 7 5.39 3.13 1.00
N GLU A 8 4.11 2.91 0.79
CA GLU A 8 3.05 3.78 1.30
C GLU A 8 2.10 2.98 2.14
N GLU A 9 1.61 3.57 3.21
CA GLU A 9 0.64 2.94 4.09
C GLU A 9 -0.57 3.85 4.23
N TYR A 10 -1.75 3.25 4.17
CA TYR A 10 -3.02 3.97 4.30
C TYR A 10 -3.89 3.28 5.32
N VAL A 11 -4.60 4.06 6.11
CA VAL A 11 -5.54 3.56 7.09
C VAL A 11 -6.95 3.85 6.59
N VAL A 12 -7.77 2.81 6.49
CA VAL A 12 -9.15 2.95 6.02
C VAL A 12 -10.11 2.28 6.99
N ASP A 13 -11.36 2.67 6.90
CA ASP A 13 -12.39 2.22 7.83
C ASP A 13 -13.12 0.95 7.43
N SER A 14 -12.92 0.47 6.22
CA SER A 14 -13.57 -0.75 5.75
C SER A 14 -12.66 -1.57 4.87
N GLU A 15 -12.93 -2.87 4.84
CA GLU A 15 -12.19 -3.80 3.99
C GLU A 15 -12.40 -3.47 2.52
N GLU A 16 -13.60 -3.03 2.16
CA GLU A 16 -13.90 -2.66 0.77
C GLU A 16 -13.03 -1.52 0.29
N GLU A 17 -12.79 -0.53 1.16
CA GLU A 17 -11.89 0.57 0.82
C GLU A 17 -10.47 0.10 0.65
N ALA A 18 -10.03 -0.83 1.51
CA ALA A 18 -8.68 -1.38 1.40
C ALA A 18 -8.49 -2.09 0.07
N ILE A 19 -9.46 -2.90 -0.32
CA ILE A 19 -9.41 -3.62 -1.59
C ILE A 19 -9.43 -2.65 -2.76
N ARG A 20 -10.25 -1.61 -2.67
CA ARG A 20 -10.34 -0.60 -3.72
C ARG A 20 -9.02 0.16 -3.90
N ILE A 21 -8.39 0.53 -2.81
CA ILE A 21 -7.10 1.23 -2.86
C ILE A 21 -6.06 0.36 -3.55
N ILE A 22 -5.96 -0.90 -3.15
CA ILE A 22 -5.00 -1.83 -3.73
C ILE A 22 -5.26 -2.00 -5.23
N LYS A 23 -6.52 -2.15 -5.60
CA LYS A 23 -6.88 -2.30 -7.01
C LYS A 23 -6.53 -1.05 -7.82
N ASN A 24 -6.79 0.13 -7.24
CA ASN A 24 -6.46 1.38 -7.91
C ASN A 24 -4.96 1.51 -8.15
N PHE A 25 -4.14 1.09 -7.22
CA PHE A 25 -2.70 1.12 -7.39
C PHE A 25 -2.24 0.12 -8.45
N LYS A 26 -2.85 -1.04 -8.53
CA LYS A 26 -2.53 -2.02 -9.57
C LYS A 26 -2.88 -1.47 -10.96
N ASP A 27 -4.03 -0.83 -11.08
CA ASP A 27 -4.45 -0.25 -12.35
C ASP A 27 -3.55 0.93 -12.72
N ALA A 28 -3.20 1.75 -11.73
CA ALA A 28 -2.34 2.90 -11.96
C ALA A 28 -0.92 2.50 -12.31
N ALA A 29 -0.43 1.37 -11.80
CA ALA A 29 0.91 0.90 -12.09
C ALA A 29 1.12 0.72 -13.58
N ALA A 30 0.14 0.14 -14.27
CA ALA A 30 0.23 -0.07 -15.70
C ALA A 30 0.27 1.26 -16.47
N SER A 31 -0.42 2.29 -15.97
CA SER A 31 -0.49 3.59 -16.63
C SER A 31 0.69 4.48 -16.28
N ASN A 32 1.24 4.35 -15.09
CA ASN A 32 2.28 5.25 -14.59
C ASN A 32 3.69 4.68 -14.66
N GLY A 33 3.84 3.48 -15.17
CA GLY A 33 5.16 2.92 -15.40
C GLY A 33 5.91 2.43 -14.18
N TYR A 34 5.21 2.11 -13.11
CA TYR A 34 5.86 1.48 -11.96
C TYR A 34 5.31 0.06 -11.78
N ILE A 35 6.00 -0.73 -10.97
CA ILE A 35 5.63 -2.09 -10.68
C ILE A 35 5.25 -2.18 -9.22
N LEU A 36 4.17 -2.88 -8.91
CA LEU A 36 3.83 -3.15 -7.52
C LEU A 36 4.67 -4.31 -7.02
N GLY A 37 5.58 -4.04 -6.10
CA GLY A 37 6.40 -5.08 -5.51
C GLY A 37 5.64 -5.91 -4.50
N ALA A 38 4.83 -5.26 -3.68
CA ALA A 38 4.00 -5.94 -2.70
C ALA A 38 2.77 -5.09 -2.43
N SER A 39 1.66 -5.73 -2.17
CA SER A 39 0.45 -5.01 -1.78
C SER A 39 -0.39 -5.95 -0.90
N GLY A 40 -1.06 -5.35 0.06
CA GLY A 40 -1.91 -6.11 0.96
C GLY A 40 -2.49 -5.22 2.01
N TYR A 41 -3.33 -5.78 2.86
CA TYR A 41 -3.91 -5.04 3.96
C TYR A 41 -3.98 -5.93 5.18
N THR A 42 -4.00 -5.28 6.35
CA THR A 42 -4.05 -5.95 7.63
C THR A 42 -5.19 -5.34 8.44
N TYR A 43 -5.97 -6.20 9.07
CA TYR A 43 -7.02 -5.77 9.97
C TYR A 43 -6.41 -5.42 11.32
N LYS A 44 -6.78 -4.27 11.87
CA LYS A 44 -6.35 -3.85 13.19
C LYS A 44 -7.53 -3.27 13.95
N THR A 45 -7.51 -3.43 15.26
CA THR A 45 -8.53 -2.84 16.11
C THR A 45 -7.91 -1.70 16.92
N LYS A 46 -8.72 -0.69 17.17
CA LYS A 46 -8.34 0.39 18.08
C LYS A 46 -8.88 0.03 19.44
N LYS A 47 -8.05 0.14 20.45
CA LYS A 47 -8.43 -0.16 21.82
C LYS A 47 -8.18 1.04 22.72
N ALA A 48 -9.08 1.25 23.66
CA ALA A 48 -8.90 2.25 24.70
C ALA A 48 -9.36 1.62 25.99
N LYS A 49 -8.53 1.68 27.03
CA LYS A 49 -8.84 1.12 28.37
C LYS A 49 -9.28 -0.34 28.32
N GLY A 50 -8.68 -1.10 27.42
CA GLY A 50 -8.99 -2.52 27.29
C GLY A 50 -10.23 -2.84 26.47
N GLU A 51 -10.91 -1.84 25.95
CA GLU A 51 -12.09 -2.05 25.11
C GLU A 51 -11.81 -1.72 23.66
N ILE A 52 -12.45 -2.45 22.76
CA ILE A 52 -12.32 -2.19 21.34
C ILE A 52 -13.26 -1.03 20.98
N ILE A 53 -12.68 0.10 20.54
CA ILE A 53 -13.45 1.29 20.22
C ILE A 53 -13.58 1.53 18.73
N GLY A 54 -12.89 0.73 17.92
CA GLY A 54 -12.98 0.88 16.49
C GLY A 54 -12.18 -0.18 15.75
N GLU A 55 -12.44 -0.27 14.47
CA GLU A 55 -11.77 -1.20 13.58
C GLU A 55 -11.20 -0.43 12.39
N VAL A 56 -10.00 -0.79 11.97
CA VAL A 56 -9.38 -0.16 10.81
C VAL A 56 -8.63 -1.21 10.01
N TRP A 57 -8.41 -0.90 8.74
CA TRP A 57 -7.58 -1.73 7.87
C TRP A 57 -6.41 -0.89 7.40
N VAL A 58 -5.22 -1.44 7.50
CA VAL A 58 -4.01 -0.76 7.07
C VAL A 58 -3.57 -1.37 5.75
N CYS A 59 -3.56 -0.57 4.71
CA CYS A 59 -3.12 -0.99 3.39
C CYS A 59 -1.64 -0.62 3.24
N LYS A 60 -0.84 -1.58 2.83
CA LYS A 60 0.58 -1.34 2.59
C LYS A 60 0.88 -1.64 1.14
N ILE A 61 1.47 -0.69 0.46
CA ILE A 61 1.75 -0.79 -0.96
C ILE A 61 3.20 -0.40 -1.22
N THR A 62 3.92 -1.29 -1.89
CA THR A 62 5.30 -1.02 -2.27
C THR A 62 5.37 -0.84 -3.77
N LYS A 63 5.83 0.34 -4.20
CA LYS A 63 6.02 0.67 -5.60
C LYS A 63 7.48 0.49 -5.95
N ILE A 64 7.73 -0.20 -7.05
CA ILE A 64 9.07 -0.35 -7.57
C ILE A 64 9.12 0.51 -8.82
N LEU A 65 9.97 1.52 -8.81
CA LEU A 65 10.07 2.46 -9.92
C LEU A 65 10.79 1.79 -11.08
N GLY A 66 10.04 1.55 -12.14
CA GLY A 66 10.55 0.84 -13.31
C GLY A 66 11.55 1.64 -14.12
N GLY A 67 12.27 0.95 -14.98
CA GLY A 67 13.17 1.59 -15.94
C GLY A 67 14.50 2.02 -15.37
N VAL A 68 14.77 1.75 -14.11
CA VAL A 68 16.02 2.19 -13.50
C VAL A 68 16.94 1.03 -13.08
N TRP A 69 16.46 -0.19 -13.24
CA TRP A 69 17.21 -1.34 -12.76
C TRP A 69 18.57 -1.51 -13.44
N ASP A 70 18.62 -1.27 -14.70
CA ASP A 70 19.85 -1.45 -15.47
C ASP A 70 20.92 -0.42 -15.09
N ASP A 71 20.49 0.72 -14.57
CA ASP A 71 21.39 1.80 -14.17
C ASP A 71 21.73 1.76 -12.70
N TYR A 72 21.12 0.88 -11.96
CA TYR A 72 21.29 0.79 -10.53
C TYR A 72 22.43 -0.16 -10.18
N GLU A 73 23.34 0.34 -9.41
CA GLU A 73 24.50 -0.42 -8.96
C GLU A 73 24.57 -0.49 -7.45
#